data_ec53021a5606bc2d661ab6846fb63c13
#
_entry.id   ec53021a5606bc2d661ab6846fb63c13
#
_cell.length_a   1.000
_cell.length_b   1.000
_cell.length_c   1.000
_cell.angle_alpha   90.00
_cell.angle_beta   90.00
_cell.angle_gamma   90.00
#
_symmetry.space_group_name_H-M   'P 1'
#
loop_
_entity.id
_entity.type
_entity.pdbx_description
1 polymer ?
#
loop_
_entity_poly.entity_id
_entity_poly.type
_entity_poly.pdbx_seq_one_letter_code
_entity_poly.pdbx_strand_id
1 'polypeptide(L)'
;GGGYSEPQTREQRSGGSGVIISSDGYIVTNNHVIEEATKLKVKLNDGRTFDAKLVGTDPTTDVALIKIEAEDLPTLAFGNSNDLRLGEWVLAIGSPFDLQSTITAGIVSAKARQLGVIPDELRVESFIQTDAAVNPGNSGGALVNTRGELVGINTVIKSSTGSYIGYSFAVPETIVRKVVDDLKEYGVVQRALLGVSYQYIDQDFIDQLGKETGITEVGGVYVAGVSEGGSASEAGLRKGDVITEIDGVKITSPTTLTEQIGKHRPNDKISLVVKRGDKVKHFEVVLRNKAGKAELLTKNDVDVVEVLGGRFADIDSKIAKKLDIKGGVQVQSIKSGGLLAKARVREGFVITHINDKAVRTVADLGRLTDKIQSIDGVYPDGRAAS
;
A
#
# COMPACT_ATOMS: atom_id res chain seq x y z
N GLY A 1 53.62 13.65 10.17
CA GLY A 1 52.75 12.58 10.52
C GLY A 1 51.30 13.05 10.39
N GLY A 2 50.66 12.82 9.24
CA GLY A 2 49.27 13.11 9.06
C GLY A 2 48.45 11.83 9.31
N GLY A 3 47.76 11.81 10.44
CA GLY A 3 46.82 10.72 10.76
C GLY A 3 45.58 10.87 9.90
N TYR A 4 45.38 9.96 8.97
CA TYR A 4 44.06 9.77 8.34
C TYR A 4 43.12 9.17 9.37
N SER A 5 42.18 9.96 9.89
CA SER A 5 41.05 9.44 10.65
C SER A 5 40.11 8.77 9.66
N GLU A 6 39.92 7.46 9.80
CA GLU A 6 38.85 6.76 9.10
C GLU A 6 37.51 7.41 9.45
N PRO A 7 36.59 7.61 8.50
CA PRO A 7 35.28 8.14 8.80
C PRO A 7 34.55 7.12 9.68
N GLN A 8 34.33 7.46 10.94
CA GLN A 8 33.44 6.70 11.82
C GLN A 8 32.03 6.80 11.25
N THR A 9 31.57 5.76 10.61
CA THR A 9 30.16 5.58 10.24
C THR A 9 29.36 5.52 11.54
N ARG A 10 28.68 6.61 11.89
CA ARG A 10 27.72 6.62 12.98
C ARG A 10 26.54 5.75 12.56
N GLU A 11 26.35 4.61 13.21
CA GLU A 11 25.13 3.82 13.09
C GLU A 11 23.95 4.70 13.57
N GLN A 12 23.07 5.08 12.65
CA GLN A 12 21.82 5.74 12.99
C GLN A 12 20.83 4.65 13.36
N ARG A 13 20.34 4.65 14.60
CA ARG A 13 19.35 3.70 15.10
C ARG A 13 17.97 4.33 15.04
N SER A 14 17.04 3.69 14.37
CA SER A 14 15.60 3.96 14.48
C SER A 14 14.94 2.73 15.13
N GLY A 15 13.81 2.91 15.76
CA GLY A 15 13.13 1.84 16.45
C GLY A 15 11.62 1.93 16.35
N GLY A 16 10.97 0.80 16.51
CA GLY A 16 9.52 0.65 16.56
C GLY A 16 9.17 -0.61 17.32
N SER A 17 7.92 -1.00 17.26
CA SER A 17 7.38 -2.20 17.88
C SER A 17 7.03 -3.25 16.82
N GLY A 18 6.82 -4.48 17.26
CA GLY A 18 6.31 -5.57 16.44
C GLY A 18 5.45 -6.52 17.25
N VAL A 19 4.72 -7.36 16.56
CA VAL A 19 3.82 -8.36 17.14
C VAL A 19 4.22 -9.75 16.68
N ILE A 20 4.53 -10.62 17.63
CA ILE A 20 4.81 -12.03 17.35
C ILE A 20 3.49 -12.73 17.01
N ILE A 21 3.38 -13.26 15.80
CA ILE A 21 2.16 -13.89 15.26
C ILE A 21 2.26 -15.40 15.14
N SER A 22 3.45 -15.95 15.27
CA SER A 22 3.66 -17.41 15.27
C SER A 22 4.79 -17.81 16.22
N SER A 23 4.68 -19.00 16.81
CA SER A 23 5.64 -19.51 17.81
C SER A 23 7.03 -19.74 17.23
N ASP A 24 7.17 -19.86 15.93
CA ASP A 24 8.43 -20.03 15.20
C ASP A 24 9.11 -18.71 14.79
N GLY A 25 8.58 -17.56 15.22
CA GLY A 25 9.28 -16.27 15.13
C GLY A 25 8.87 -15.35 13.98
N TYR A 26 7.71 -15.51 13.37
CA TYR A 26 7.15 -14.48 12.48
C TYR A 26 6.63 -13.30 13.28
N ILE A 27 7.01 -12.10 12.86
CA ILE A 27 6.68 -10.83 13.53
C ILE A 27 6.15 -9.86 12.48
N VAL A 28 5.01 -9.25 12.79
CA VAL A 28 4.43 -8.14 11.99
C VAL A 28 4.89 -6.82 12.59
N THR A 29 5.22 -5.87 11.73
CA THR A 29 5.50 -4.47 12.05
C THR A 29 5.01 -3.57 10.93
N ASN A 30 5.29 -2.26 10.99
CA ASN A 30 5.01 -1.35 9.88
C ASN A 30 6.16 -1.31 8.86
N ASN A 31 5.81 -1.08 7.60
CA ASN A 31 6.79 -0.88 6.54
C ASN A 31 7.69 0.32 6.85
N HIS A 32 7.12 1.47 7.23
CA HIS A 32 7.90 2.68 7.52
C HIS A 32 8.88 2.53 8.69
N VAL A 33 8.69 1.54 9.59
CA VAL A 33 9.62 1.25 10.70
C VAL A 33 10.92 0.65 10.18
N ILE A 34 10.87 -0.11 9.07
CA ILE A 34 12.00 -0.92 8.60
C ILE A 34 12.51 -0.53 7.20
N GLU A 35 11.82 0.33 6.46
CA GLU A 35 12.10 0.60 5.04
C GLU A 35 13.53 1.13 4.76
N GLU A 36 14.13 1.84 5.71
CA GLU A 36 15.50 2.37 5.59
C GLU A 36 16.55 1.51 6.33
N ALA A 37 16.13 0.41 6.95
CA ALA A 37 17.00 -0.41 7.75
C ALA A 37 17.92 -1.30 6.91
N THR A 38 19.22 -1.22 7.14
CA THR A 38 20.22 -2.13 6.56
C THR A 38 20.39 -3.41 7.39
N LYS A 39 20.05 -3.35 8.68
CA LYS A 39 20.08 -4.45 9.63
C LYS A 39 18.90 -4.38 10.59
N LEU A 40 18.22 -5.49 10.77
CA LEU A 40 17.08 -5.63 11.67
C LEU A 40 17.48 -6.42 12.91
N LYS A 41 17.16 -5.89 14.08
CA LYS A 41 17.28 -6.57 15.37
C LYS A 41 15.96 -6.52 16.11
N VAL A 42 15.60 -7.62 16.74
CA VAL A 42 14.41 -7.76 17.57
C VAL A 42 14.84 -8.04 18.99
N LYS A 43 14.35 -7.24 19.92
CA LYS A 43 14.50 -7.44 21.36
C LYS A 43 13.15 -7.86 21.94
N LEU A 44 13.12 -9.02 22.57
CA LEU A 44 11.93 -9.55 23.24
C LEU A 44 11.76 -8.97 24.65
N ASN A 45 10.55 -9.06 25.19
CA ASN A 45 10.24 -8.59 26.53
C ASN A 45 11.07 -9.28 27.65
N ASP A 46 11.50 -10.52 27.42
CA ASP A 46 12.37 -11.27 28.33
C ASP A 46 13.87 -10.89 28.22
N GLY A 47 14.18 -9.89 27.35
CA GLY A 47 15.53 -9.36 27.16
C GLY A 47 16.35 -10.08 26.08
N ARG A 48 15.89 -11.20 25.54
CA ARG A 48 16.58 -11.88 24.42
C ARG A 48 16.59 -10.99 23.18
N THR A 49 17.71 -11.01 22.45
CA THR A 49 17.88 -10.24 21.21
C THR A 49 18.24 -11.17 20.06
N PHE A 50 17.61 -10.96 18.92
CA PHE A 50 17.78 -11.75 17.72
C PHE A 50 18.04 -10.84 16.51
N ASP A 51 18.89 -11.31 15.59
CA ASP A 51 18.92 -10.76 14.24
C ASP A 51 17.65 -11.23 13.49
N ALA A 52 17.02 -10.32 12.76
CA ALA A 52 15.81 -10.62 12.01
C ALA A 52 16.05 -10.56 10.50
N LYS A 53 15.34 -11.41 9.77
CA LYS A 53 15.33 -11.43 8.32
C LYS A 53 14.03 -10.80 7.82
N LEU A 54 14.12 -9.98 6.79
CA LEU A 54 12.96 -9.48 6.09
C LEU A 54 12.32 -10.61 5.27
N VAL A 55 11.04 -10.89 5.51
CA VAL A 55 10.24 -11.82 4.69
C VAL A 55 9.63 -11.06 3.51
N GLY A 56 9.07 -9.89 3.76
CA GLY A 56 8.54 -9.01 2.76
C GLY A 56 7.85 -7.79 3.36
N THR A 57 7.50 -6.84 2.49
CA THR A 57 6.82 -5.60 2.84
C THR A 57 5.65 -5.33 1.92
N ASP A 58 4.72 -4.53 2.39
CA ASP A 58 3.65 -3.93 1.61
C ASP A 58 3.56 -2.43 1.92
N PRO A 59 4.23 -1.59 1.14
CA PRO A 59 4.16 -0.14 1.32
C PRO A 59 2.74 0.43 1.18
N THR A 60 1.86 -0.25 0.40
CA THR A 60 0.48 0.22 0.14
C THR A 60 -0.45 0.10 1.34
N THR A 61 -0.09 -0.72 2.33
CA THR A 61 -0.82 -0.89 3.59
C THR A 61 0.02 -0.53 4.82
N ASP A 62 1.28 -0.17 4.62
CA ASP A 62 2.24 0.07 5.70
C ASP A 62 2.47 -1.15 6.60
N VAL A 63 2.48 -2.35 6.04
CA VAL A 63 2.72 -3.62 6.76
C VAL A 63 4.03 -4.25 6.31
N ALA A 64 4.77 -4.81 7.26
CA ALA A 64 5.96 -5.61 7.00
C ALA A 64 5.96 -6.89 7.83
N LEU A 65 6.54 -7.96 7.27
CA LEU A 65 6.73 -9.25 7.93
C LEU A 65 8.22 -9.54 8.03
N ILE A 66 8.69 -9.79 9.25
CA ILE A 66 10.06 -10.19 9.55
C ILE A 66 10.08 -11.54 10.27
N LYS A 67 11.21 -12.20 10.29
CA LYS A 67 11.40 -13.52 10.90
C LYS A 67 12.65 -13.54 11.77
N ILE A 68 12.51 -14.03 12.99
CA ILE A 68 13.63 -14.38 13.88
C ILE A 68 13.74 -15.91 14.01
N GLU A 69 14.94 -16.40 14.27
CA GLU A 69 15.21 -17.81 14.52
C GLU A 69 15.01 -18.10 16.02
N ALA A 70 13.77 -18.39 16.40
CA ALA A 70 13.37 -18.75 17.75
C ALA A 70 12.15 -19.66 17.69
N GLU A 71 11.95 -20.47 18.73
CA GLU A 71 10.85 -21.42 18.86
C GLU A 71 10.12 -21.16 20.18
N ASP A 72 8.92 -21.74 20.30
CA ASP A 72 8.09 -21.68 21.50
C ASP A 72 7.80 -20.25 22.01
N LEU A 73 7.72 -19.30 21.08
CA LEU A 73 7.41 -17.91 21.40
C LEU A 73 5.92 -17.74 21.75
N PRO A 74 5.59 -16.92 22.75
CA PRO A 74 4.22 -16.53 23.00
C PRO A 74 3.70 -15.69 21.82
N THR A 75 2.50 -15.98 21.36
CA THR A 75 1.87 -15.33 20.22
C THR A 75 0.59 -14.63 20.61
N LEU A 76 0.24 -13.60 19.84
CA LEU A 76 -1.06 -12.96 19.94
C LEU A 76 -2.03 -13.62 18.95
N ALA A 77 -3.21 -14.01 19.45
CA ALA A 77 -4.26 -14.55 18.60
C ALA A 77 -4.88 -13.43 17.74
N PHE A 78 -5.14 -13.72 16.48
CA PHE A 78 -5.89 -12.80 15.61
C PHE A 78 -7.38 -12.77 16.02
N GLY A 79 -7.91 -11.57 16.19
CA GLY A 79 -9.34 -11.32 16.31
C GLY A 79 -10.03 -11.16 14.95
N ASN A 80 -11.07 -10.35 14.90
CA ASN A 80 -11.74 -9.93 13.68
C ASN A 80 -12.03 -8.43 13.73
N SER A 81 -11.29 -7.64 12.98
CA SER A 81 -11.46 -6.18 12.95
C SER A 81 -12.79 -5.72 12.35
N ASN A 82 -13.47 -6.57 11.55
CA ASN A 82 -14.78 -6.25 10.99
C ASN A 82 -15.86 -6.21 12.07
N ASP A 83 -15.72 -7.01 13.15
CA ASP A 83 -16.67 -7.12 14.24
C ASP A 83 -16.56 -5.97 15.26
N LEU A 84 -15.50 -5.15 15.18
CA LEU A 84 -15.34 -3.98 16.05
C LEU A 84 -16.48 -2.99 15.87
N ARG A 85 -16.98 -2.49 16.98
CA ARG A 85 -18.04 -1.48 17.03
C ARG A 85 -17.48 -0.14 17.54
N LEU A 86 -18.06 0.95 17.07
CA LEU A 86 -17.73 2.28 17.60
C LEU A 86 -18.03 2.35 19.09
N GLY A 87 -17.11 2.92 19.85
CA GLY A 87 -17.17 2.98 21.32
C GLY A 87 -16.66 1.73 22.03
N GLU A 88 -16.28 0.67 21.33
CA GLU A 88 -15.71 -0.55 21.91
C GLU A 88 -14.29 -0.27 22.44
N TRP A 89 -13.98 -0.77 23.64
CA TRP A 89 -12.67 -0.62 24.27
C TRP A 89 -11.59 -1.38 23.51
N VAL A 90 -10.45 -0.71 23.33
CA VAL A 90 -9.22 -1.26 22.75
C VAL A 90 -7.99 -0.83 23.56
N LEU A 91 -6.95 -1.64 23.49
CA LEU A 91 -5.63 -1.34 24.06
C LEU A 91 -4.61 -1.23 22.95
N ALA A 92 -3.82 -0.16 22.96
CA ALA A 92 -2.66 -0.01 22.10
C ALA A 92 -1.40 -0.41 22.90
N ILE A 93 -0.65 -1.37 22.36
CA ILE A 93 0.52 -1.96 23.00
C ILE A 93 1.74 -1.71 22.11
N GLY A 94 2.82 -1.25 22.73
CA GLY A 94 4.10 -1.07 22.06
C GLY A 94 5.26 -1.18 23.01
N SER A 95 6.48 -1.15 22.50
CA SER A 95 7.73 -1.18 23.28
C SER A 95 8.65 -0.02 22.87
N PRO A 96 8.26 1.22 23.19
CA PRO A 96 8.99 2.40 22.77
C PRO A 96 10.33 2.52 23.52
N PHE A 97 11.38 2.99 22.83
CA PHE A 97 12.64 3.47 23.40
C PHE A 97 13.39 2.47 24.31
N ASP A 98 13.44 1.19 23.97
CA ASP A 98 14.03 0.15 24.82
C ASP A 98 13.41 0.02 26.23
N LEU A 99 12.28 0.68 26.45
CA LEU A 99 11.50 0.54 27.68
C LEU A 99 10.72 -0.77 27.64
N GLN A 100 10.26 -1.20 28.82
CA GLN A 100 9.28 -2.30 28.89
C GLN A 100 7.99 -1.91 28.16
N SER A 101 7.22 -2.93 27.73
CA SER A 101 5.96 -2.74 27.01
C SER A 101 5.09 -1.67 27.66
N THR A 102 4.64 -0.73 26.84
CA THR A 102 3.73 0.35 27.22
C THR A 102 2.34 0.02 26.70
N ILE A 103 1.33 0.18 27.54
CA ILE A 103 -0.07 -0.06 27.19
C ILE A 103 -0.85 1.22 27.42
N THR A 104 -1.62 1.62 26.42
CA THR A 104 -2.60 2.69 26.51
C THR A 104 -4.00 2.17 26.19
N ALA A 105 -5.02 2.76 26.76
CA ALA A 105 -6.40 2.36 26.56
C ALA A 105 -7.20 3.48 25.90
N GLY A 106 -8.16 3.09 25.09
CA GLY A 106 -9.12 3.98 24.44
C GLY A 106 -10.26 3.20 23.83
N ILE A 107 -11.00 3.83 22.94
CA ILE A 107 -12.13 3.25 22.24
C ILE A 107 -11.92 3.26 20.73
N VAL A 108 -12.68 2.47 20.01
CA VAL A 108 -12.81 2.61 18.56
C VAL A 108 -13.58 3.90 18.27
N SER A 109 -12.89 4.94 17.80
CA SER A 109 -13.49 6.25 17.51
C SER A 109 -14.11 6.30 16.11
N ALA A 110 -13.51 5.60 15.14
CA ALA A 110 -14.00 5.45 13.77
C ALA A 110 -13.40 4.20 13.11
N LYS A 111 -13.99 3.81 11.99
CA LYS A 111 -13.51 2.73 11.12
C LYS A 111 -13.40 3.25 9.68
N ALA A 112 -12.65 2.54 8.85
CA ALA A 112 -12.52 2.82 7.43
C ALA A 112 -12.04 4.25 7.11
N ARG A 113 -11.12 4.80 7.92
CA ARG A 113 -10.56 6.13 7.70
C ARG A 113 -9.55 6.13 6.57
N GLN A 114 -9.75 7.03 5.61
CA GLN A 114 -8.76 7.37 4.58
C GLN A 114 -8.12 8.71 4.95
N LEU A 115 -6.81 8.75 4.98
CA LEU A 115 -6.04 9.90 5.44
C LEU A 115 -5.14 10.48 4.35
N GLY A 116 -4.96 9.74 3.25
CA GLY A 116 -4.08 10.13 2.14
C GLY A 116 -2.61 10.22 2.54
N VAL A 117 -2.21 9.44 3.56
CA VAL A 117 -0.85 9.52 4.12
C VAL A 117 0.12 8.51 3.49
N ILE A 118 -0.40 7.43 2.91
CA ILE A 118 0.40 6.47 2.16
C ILE A 118 0.64 7.06 0.75
N PRO A 119 1.88 7.32 0.36
CA PRO A 119 2.20 7.99 -0.90
C PRO A 119 2.21 7.02 -2.10
N ASP A 120 1.21 6.16 -2.20
CA ASP A 120 1.06 5.18 -3.27
C ASP A 120 -0.33 5.32 -3.92
N GLU A 121 -0.40 5.27 -5.24
CA GLU A 121 -1.69 5.33 -5.97
C GLU A 121 -2.55 4.10 -5.73
N LEU A 122 -1.92 2.96 -5.41
CA LEU A 122 -2.59 1.69 -5.08
C LEU A 122 -2.81 1.52 -3.58
N ARG A 123 -2.66 2.60 -2.79
CA ARG A 123 -2.83 2.55 -1.34
C ARG A 123 -4.17 1.94 -0.93
N VAL A 124 -4.10 1.11 0.08
CA VAL A 124 -5.28 0.56 0.74
C VAL A 124 -5.34 1.15 2.14
N GLU A 125 -5.97 2.30 2.25
CA GLU A 125 -6.22 2.94 3.53
C GLU A 125 -7.65 2.64 4.00
N SER A 126 -7.77 1.96 5.13
CA SER A 126 -9.02 1.66 5.82
C SER A 126 -8.75 1.60 7.32
N PHE A 127 -8.15 2.67 7.86
CA PHE A 127 -7.64 2.68 9.24
C PHE A 127 -8.76 2.61 10.28
N ILE A 128 -8.48 1.88 11.38
CA ILE A 128 -9.20 2.01 12.64
C ILE A 128 -8.67 3.26 13.33
N GLN A 129 -9.56 4.17 13.71
CA GLN A 129 -9.23 5.32 14.54
C GLN A 129 -9.54 5.00 16.00
N THR A 130 -8.64 5.37 16.90
CA THR A 130 -8.80 5.24 18.36
C THR A 130 -8.24 6.47 19.07
N ASP A 131 -8.72 6.75 20.26
CA ASP A 131 -8.16 7.76 21.17
C ASP A 131 -7.16 7.17 22.16
N ALA A 132 -6.89 5.85 22.09
CA ALA A 132 -5.73 5.25 22.76
C ALA A 132 -4.45 5.91 22.25
N ALA A 133 -3.62 6.43 23.14
CA ALA A 133 -2.44 7.19 22.77
C ALA A 133 -1.38 6.31 22.09
N VAL A 134 -1.06 6.62 20.84
CA VAL A 134 0.05 6.02 20.08
C VAL A 134 1.06 7.11 19.79
N ASN A 135 2.30 6.90 20.22
CA ASN A 135 3.42 7.82 20.02
C ASN A 135 4.55 7.13 19.23
N PRO A 136 5.55 7.86 18.74
CA PRO A 136 6.73 7.27 18.14
C PRO A 136 7.32 6.17 19.02
N GLY A 137 7.59 4.99 18.42
CA GLY A 137 8.00 3.78 19.14
C GLY A 137 6.87 2.75 19.32
N ASN A 138 5.59 3.15 19.36
CA ASN A 138 4.46 2.22 19.37
C ASN A 138 4.05 1.75 17.96
N SER A 139 4.55 2.39 16.89
CA SER A 139 4.34 1.96 15.51
C SER A 139 4.78 0.51 15.33
N GLY A 140 3.94 -0.28 14.68
CA GLY A 140 4.14 -1.73 14.51
C GLY A 140 3.67 -2.59 15.69
N GLY A 141 3.29 -1.97 16.81
CA GLY A 141 2.72 -2.65 17.97
C GLY A 141 1.25 -3.04 17.77
N ALA A 142 0.72 -3.79 18.74
CA ALA A 142 -0.63 -4.32 18.66
C ALA A 142 -1.71 -3.32 19.08
N LEU A 143 -2.83 -3.32 18.35
CA LEU A 143 -4.13 -2.90 18.84
C LEU A 143 -4.93 -4.15 19.17
N VAL A 144 -5.38 -4.30 20.41
CA VAL A 144 -6.11 -5.48 20.87
C VAL A 144 -7.48 -5.11 21.43
N ASN A 145 -8.43 -6.03 21.32
CA ASN A 145 -9.73 -5.92 21.98
C ASN A 145 -9.64 -6.34 23.45
N THR A 146 -10.76 -6.28 24.16
CA THR A 146 -10.83 -6.63 25.59
C THR A 146 -10.66 -8.13 25.88
N ARG A 147 -10.65 -8.98 24.84
CA ARG A 147 -10.30 -10.42 24.96
C ARG A 147 -8.81 -10.69 24.74
N GLY A 148 -8.01 -9.63 24.46
CA GLY A 148 -6.58 -9.76 24.15
C GLY A 148 -6.31 -10.26 22.74
N GLU A 149 -7.26 -10.18 21.83
CA GLU A 149 -7.08 -10.57 20.43
C GLU A 149 -6.61 -9.39 19.59
N LEU A 150 -5.70 -9.65 18.65
CA LEU A 150 -5.17 -8.66 17.71
C LEU A 150 -6.28 -8.19 16.75
N VAL A 151 -6.60 -6.91 16.78
CA VAL A 151 -7.58 -6.29 15.89
C VAL A 151 -6.95 -5.25 14.94
N GLY A 152 -5.70 -4.89 15.17
CA GLY A 152 -4.96 -4.01 14.27
C GLY A 152 -3.49 -3.88 14.63
N ILE A 153 -2.73 -3.26 13.74
CA ILE A 153 -1.33 -2.88 13.97
C ILE A 153 -1.28 -1.35 14.05
N ASN A 154 -0.80 -0.84 15.18
CA ASN A 154 -0.67 0.60 15.41
C ASN A 154 0.27 1.20 14.36
N THR A 155 -0.14 2.32 13.76
CA THR A 155 0.71 3.10 12.86
C THR A 155 0.71 4.55 13.31
N VAL A 156 1.89 5.18 13.36
CA VAL A 156 2.00 6.61 13.64
C VAL A 156 1.92 7.34 12.32
N ILE A 157 0.84 8.07 12.13
CA ILE A 157 0.70 8.95 11.00
C ILE A 157 1.53 10.21 11.29
N LYS A 158 2.27 10.68 10.29
CA LYS A 158 2.96 11.97 10.36
C LYS A 158 1.92 13.06 10.72
N SER A 159 1.76 13.35 12.01
CA SER A 159 1.07 14.55 12.43
C SER A 159 2.01 15.74 12.17
N SER A 160 1.46 16.89 11.86
CA SER A 160 2.25 18.13 11.72
C SER A 160 3.06 18.48 12.99
N THR A 161 2.71 17.89 14.12
CA THR A 161 3.35 18.09 15.43
C THR A 161 4.26 16.96 15.88
N GLY A 162 4.23 15.78 15.18
CA GLY A 162 4.98 14.59 15.59
C GLY A 162 4.54 13.93 16.90
N SER A 163 3.44 14.42 17.53
CA SER A 163 2.94 13.96 18.81
C SER A 163 1.46 13.59 18.74
N TYR A 164 1.00 12.77 19.70
CA TYR A 164 -0.41 12.43 19.89
C TYR A 164 -1.25 13.70 20.14
N ILE A 165 -2.31 13.85 19.37
CA ILE A 165 -3.23 14.99 19.40
C ILE A 165 -4.70 14.57 19.61
N GLY A 166 -4.94 13.40 20.19
CA GLY A 166 -6.28 12.84 20.40
C GLY A 166 -6.72 11.83 19.32
N TYR A 167 -5.90 11.58 18.30
CA TYR A 167 -6.17 10.62 17.25
C TYR A 167 -5.00 9.68 17.08
N SER A 168 -5.30 8.39 17.05
CA SER A 168 -4.36 7.34 16.69
C SER A 168 -5.02 6.42 15.67
N PHE A 169 -4.21 5.74 14.88
CA PHE A 169 -4.69 4.89 13.80
C PHE A 169 -3.99 3.54 13.81
N ALA A 170 -4.72 2.53 13.35
CA ALA A 170 -4.20 1.19 13.20
C ALA A 170 -4.64 0.58 11.87
N VAL A 171 -3.75 -0.20 11.27
CA VAL A 171 -4.07 -1.04 10.10
C VAL A 171 -4.95 -2.18 10.59
N PRO A 172 -6.17 -2.39 10.03
CA PRO A 172 -7.07 -3.44 10.49
C PRO A 172 -6.46 -4.84 10.37
N GLU A 173 -6.78 -5.70 11.31
CA GLU A 173 -6.32 -7.09 11.35
C GLU A 173 -6.62 -7.84 10.05
N THR A 174 -7.78 -7.63 9.43
CA THR A 174 -8.13 -8.30 8.17
C THR A 174 -7.18 -7.98 7.02
N ILE A 175 -6.68 -6.74 6.95
CA ILE A 175 -5.65 -6.34 5.99
C ILE A 175 -4.30 -6.98 6.36
N VAL A 176 -3.93 -6.90 7.64
CA VAL A 176 -2.67 -7.47 8.15
C VAL A 176 -2.61 -8.97 7.85
N ARG A 177 -3.68 -9.72 8.15
CA ARG A 177 -3.76 -11.17 7.91
C ARG A 177 -3.53 -11.52 6.44
N LYS A 178 -4.23 -10.83 5.54
CA LYS A 178 -4.06 -11.04 4.09
C LYS A 178 -2.62 -10.79 3.64
N VAL A 179 -2.01 -9.69 4.08
CA VAL A 179 -0.61 -9.36 3.74
C VAL A 179 0.35 -10.43 4.27
N VAL A 180 0.18 -10.85 5.52
CA VAL A 180 1.00 -11.90 6.15
C VAL A 180 0.89 -13.22 5.38
N ASP A 181 -0.34 -13.66 5.08
CA ASP A 181 -0.59 -14.91 4.37
C ASP A 181 0.04 -14.88 2.96
N ASP A 182 -0.15 -13.77 2.24
CA ASP A 182 0.46 -13.60 0.91
C ASP A 182 1.99 -13.60 0.96
N LEU A 183 2.59 -12.88 1.91
CA LEU A 183 4.05 -12.83 2.07
C LEU A 183 4.65 -14.18 2.46
N LYS A 184 3.96 -14.96 3.30
CA LYS A 184 4.40 -16.30 3.68
C LYS A 184 4.29 -17.29 2.53
N GLU A 185 3.20 -17.24 1.78
CA GLU A 185 2.90 -18.23 0.73
C GLU A 185 3.60 -17.89 -0.60
N TYR A 186 3.51 -16.64 -1.04
CA TYR A 186 3.99 -16.20 -2.35
C TYR A 186 5.27 -15.36 -2.29
N GLY A 187 5.60 -14.82 -1.11
CA GLY A 187 6.72 -13.91 -0.89
C GLY A 187 6.49 -12.51 -1.46
N VAL A 188 5.30 -12.23 -1.96
CA VAL A 188 4.84 -10.95 -2.50
C VAL A 188 3.35 -10.84 -2.25
N VAL A 189 2.89 -9.61 -1.95
CA VAL A 189 1.46 -9.37 -1.70
C VAL A 189 0.68 -9.43 -3.01
N GLN A 190 -0.42 -10.17 -2.99
CA GLN A 190 -1.31 -10.34 -4.13
C GLN A 190 -2.30 -9.18 -4.19
N ARG A 191 -2.16 -8.29 -5.17
CA ARG A 191 -3.08 -7.18 -5.40
C ARG A 191 -3.96 -7.46 -6.60
N ALA A 192 -5.27 -7.61 -6.32
CA ALA A 192 -6.29 -7.66 -7.34
C ALA A 192 -6.75 -6.23 -7.66
N LEU A 193 -6.90 -5.92 -8.93
CA LEU A 193 -7.31 -4.61 -9.41
C LEU A 193 -8.56 -4.75 -10.28
N LEU A 194 -9.52 -3.84 -10.10
CA LEU A 194 -10.67 -3.73 -10.98
C LEU A 194 -10.32 -2.99 -12.28
N GLY A 195 -9.36 -2.07 -12.22
CA GLY A 195 -8.93 -1.30 -13.38
C GLY A 195 -9.93 -0.22 -13.78
N VAL A 196 -10.45 0.53 -12.82
CA VAL A 196 -11.33 1.69 -13.03
C VAL A 196 -10.81 2.89 -12.28
N SER A 197 -10.95 4.07 -12.87
CA SER A 197 -10.95 5.32 -12.13
C SER A 197 -12.41 5.66 -11.78
N TYR A 198 -12.65 6.05 -10.54
CA TYR A 198 -14.01 6.25 -10.06
C TYR A 198 -14.11 7.39 -9.05
N GLN A 199 -15.32 7.87 -8.86
CA GLN A 199 -15.70 8.82 -7.81
C GLN A 199 -16.89 8.26 -7.03
N TYR A 200 -16.85 8.39 -5.71
CA TYR A 200 -18.00 8.08 -4.86
C TYR A 200 -19.08 9.14 -5.11
N ILE A 201 -20.33 8.70 -5.20
CA ILE A 201 -21.47 9.59 -5.45
C ILE A 201 -21.98 10.07 -4.09
N ASP A 202 -21.48 11.22 -3.68
CA ASP A 202 -21.97 12.01 -2.55
C ASP A 202 -22.76 13.24 -3.02
N GLN A 203 -23.14 14.12 -2.13
CA GLN A 203 -23.87 15.33 -2.48
C GLN A 203 -23.03 16.29 -3.34
N ASP A 204 -21.73 16.39 -3.05
CA ASP A 204 -20.82 17.24 -3.82
C ASP A 204 -20.71 16.77 -5.27
N PHE A 205 -20.64 15.44 -5.49
CA PHE A 205 -20.68 14.88 -6.84
C PHE A 205 -21.98 15.25 -7.57
N ILE A 206 -23.13 15.11 -6.91
CA ILE A 206 -24.45 15.42 -7.48
C ILE A 206 -24.54 16.91 -7.83
N ASP A 207 -24.07 17.80 -6.96
CA ASP A 207 -24.10 19.24 -7.17
C ASP A 207 -23.21 19.67 -8.35
N GLN A 208 -22.07 19.01 -8.55
CA GLN A 208 -21.13 19.32 -9.61
C GLN A 208 -21.45 18.63 -10.94
N LEU A 209 -21.77 17.35 -10.93
CA LEU A 209 -21.87 16.49 -12.09
C LEU A 209 -23.27 15.87 -12.30
N GLY A 210 -24.18 16.01 -11.35
CA GLY A 210 -25.51 15.38 -11.43
C GLY A 210 -26.31 15.78 -12.66
N LYS A 211 -26.24 17.05 -13.10
CA LYS A 211 -26.92 17.52 -14.34
C LYS A 211 -26.33 16.90 -15.60
N GLU A 212 -25.03 16.71 -15.67
CA GLU A 212 -24.32 16.12 -16.81
C GLU A 212 -24.53 14.61 -16.88
N THR A 213 -24.46 13.94 -15.72
CA THR A 213 -24.53 12.48 -15.63
C THR A 213 -25.94 11.91 -15.49
N GLY A 214 -26.91 12.75 -15.12
CA GLY A 214 -28.28 12.33 -14.81
C GLY A 214 -28.41 11.65 -13.45
N ILE A 215 -27.37 11.69 -12.59
CA ILE A 215 -27.34 11.05 -11.29
C ILE A 215 -27.91 11.99 -10.23
N THR A 216 -28.89 11.51 -9.47
CA THR A 216 -29.65 12.30 -8.49
C THR A 216 -29.63 11.70 -7.08
N GLU A 217 -29.11 10.48 -6.90
CA GLU A 217 -29.11 9.76 -5.63
C GLU A 217 -27.68 9.51 -5.15
N VAL A 218 -27.45 9.72 -3.85
CA VAL A 218 -26.19 9.42 -3.17
C VAL A 218 -25.99 7.90 -3.06
N GLY A 219 -24.76 7.46 -3.18
CA GLY A 219 -24.34 6.06 -3.05
C GLY A 219 -23.89 5.44 -4.35
N GLY A 220 -23.04 4.42 -4.22
CA GLY A 220 -22.34 3.82 -5.35
C GLY A 220 -21.15 4.65 -5.82
N VAL A 221 -20.46 4.15 -6.82
CA VAL A 221 -19.33 4.82 -7.47
C VAL A 221 -19.56 5.00 -8.95
N TYR A 222 -19.33 6.22 -9.43
CA TYR A 222 -19.35 6.57 -10.85
C TYR A 222 -18.03 6.19 -11.50
N VAL A 223 -18.08 5.41 -12.57
CA VAL A 223 -16.90 5.00 -13.34
C VAL A 223 -16.49 6.14 -14.26
N ALA A 224 -15.44 6.86 -13.92
CA ALA A 224 -14.89 7.96 -14.70
C ALA A 224 -14.02 7.48 -15.87
N GLY A 225 -13.43 6.29 -15.74
CA GLY A 225 -12.62 5.66 -16.79
C GLY A 225 -12.39 4.18 -16.53
N VAL A 226 -12.02 3.45 -17.57
CA VAL A 226 -11.73 2.01 -17.53
C VAL A 226 -10.37 1.78 -18.18
N SER A 227 -9.48 1.10 -17.50
CA SER A 227 -8.15 0.76 -17.99
C SER A 227 -8.24 -0.33 -19.07
N GLU A 228 -7.63 -0.08 -20.22
CA GLU A 228 -7.55 -1.06 -21.31
C GLU A 228 -6.82 -2.33 -20.84
N GLY A 229 -7.38 -3.51 -21.14
CA GLY A 229 -6.86 -4.81 -20.71
C GLY A 229 -7.02 -5.08 -19.20
N GLY A 230 -7.68 -4.20 -18.46
CA GLY A 230 -8.00 -4.38 -17.04
C GLY A 230 -9.23 -5.26 -16.83
N SER A 231 -9.46 -5.68 -15.59
CA SER A 231 -10.58 -6.56 -15.21
C SER A 231 -11.95 -6.02 -15.66
N ALA A 232 -12.19 -4.74 -15.39
CA ALA A 232 -13.46 -4.08 -15.74
C ALA A 232 -13.65 -3.98 -17.26
N SER A 233 -12.59 -3.64 -18.01
CA SER A 233 -12.63 -3.57 -19.48
C SER A 233 -13.02 -4.91 -20.09
N GLU A 234 -12.36 -5.98 -19.65
CA GLU A 234 -12.63 -7.34 -20.14
C GLU A 234 -14.04 -7.84 -19.79
N ALA A 235 -14.58 -7.41 -18.65
CA ALA A 235 -15.95 -7.71 -18.25
C ALA A 235 -17.00 -6.85 -18.98
N GLY A 236 -16.61 -5.80 -19.68
CA GLY A 236 -17.50 -4.92 -20.44
C GLY A 236 -18.06 -3.73 -19.66
N LEU A 237 -17.47 -3.34 -18.55
CA LEU A 237 -17.75 -2.08 -17.88
C LEU A 237 -17.30 -0.91 -18.75
N ARG A 238 -17.93 0.26 -18.58
CA ARG A 238 -17.69 1.45 -19.39
C ARG A 238 -17.69 2.70 -18.52
N LYS A 239 -17.03 3.75 -19.00
CA LYS A 239 -17.21 5.10 -18.45
C LYS A 239 -18.71 5.45 -18.42
N GLY A 240 -19.17 6.03 -17.33
CA GLY A 240 -20.57 6.38 -17.09
C GLY A 240 -21.37 5.32 -16.34
N ASP A 241 -20.83 4.12 -16.16
CA ASP A 241 -21.46 3.12 -15.31
C ASP A 241 -21.44 3.56 -13.85
N VAL A 242 -22.44 3.17 -13.07
CA VAL A 242 -22.48 3.35 -11.62
C VAL A 242 -22.48 1.99 -10.96
N ILE A 243 -21.41 1.65 -10.25
CA ILE A 243 -21.32 0.40 -9.47
C ILE A 243 -22.01 0.65 -8.15
N THR A 244 -23.10 -0.06 -7.88
CA THR A 244 -23.92 0.11 -6.66
C THR A 244 -23.69 -0.98 -5.62
N GLU A 245 -23.18 -2.15 -6.05
CA GLU A 245 -22.98 -3.30 -5.19
C GLU A 245 -21.81 -4.15 -5.69
N ILE A 246 -21.05 -4.71 -4.75
CA ILE A 246 -19.97 -5.68 -5.00
C ILE A 246 -20.13 -6.87 -4.04
N ASP A 247 -20.18 -8.10 -4.59
CA ASP A 247 -20.37 -9.36 -3.84
C ASP A 247 -21.50 -9.31 -2.81
N GLY A 248 -22.63 -8.70 -3.17
CA GLY A 248 -23.79 -8.54 -2.29
C GLY A 248 -23.65 -7.38 -1.28
N VAL A 249 -22.53 -6.66 -1.26
CA VAL A 249 -22.32 -5.52 -0.36
C VAL A 249 -22.62 -4.22 -1.11
N LYS A 250 -23.57 -3.45 -0.59
CA LYS A 250 -23.90 -2.12 -1.13
C LYS A 250 -22.74 -1.13 -0.89
N ILE A 251 -22.45 -0.33 -1.89
CA ILE A 251 -21.43 0.72 -1.80
C ILE A 251 -22.05 1.96 -1.17
N THR A 252 -21.77 2.16 0.11
CA THR A 252 -22.31 3.25 0.94
C THR A 252 -21.26 4.24 1.44
N SER A 253 -20.00 4.02 1.07
CA SER A 253 -18.87 4.90 1.42
C SER A 253 -17.79 4.89 0.36
N PRO A 254 -16.92 5.90 0.31
CA PRO A 254 -15.81 5.95 -0.66
C PRO A 254 -14.85 4.77 -0.58
N THR A 255 -14.75 4.13 0.60
CA THR A 255 -13.81 3.01 0.85
C THR A 255 -14.38 1.65 0.52
N THR A 256 -15.71 1.51 0.44
CA THR A 256 -16.37 0.19 0.33
C THR A 256 -15.85 -0.62 -0.86
N LEU A 257 -15.71 -0.01 -2.04
CA LEU A 257 -15.23 -0.70 -3.24
C LEU A 257 -13.79 -1.21 -3.05
N THR A 258 -12.90 -0.34 -2.58
CA THR A 258 -11.49 -0.68 -2.36
C THR A 258 -11.32 -1.77 -1.30
N GLU A 259 -12.09 -1.69 -0.22
CA GLU A 259 -12.08 -2.69 0.86
C GLU A 259 -12.54 -4.06 0.37
N GLN A 260 -13.62 -4.10 -0.41
CA GLN A 260 -14.11 -5.37 -0.95
C GLN A 260 -13.12 -5.97 -1.95
N ILE A 261 -12.59 -5.19 -2.89
CA ILE A 261 -11.57 -5.66 -3.84
C ILE A 261 -10.30 -6.09 -3.10
N GLY A 262 -9.89 -5.38 -2.06
CA GLY A 262 -8.70 -5.68 -1.26
C GLY A 262 -8.71 -7.06 -0.58
N LYS A 263 -9.87 -7.69 -0.43
CA LYS A 263 -10.00 -9.06 0.11
C LYS A 263 -9.65 -10.15 -0.90
N HIS A 264 -9.61 -9.79 -2.18
CA HIS A 264 -9.42 -10.72 -3.29
C HIS A 264 -7.98 -10.77 -3.78
N ARG A 265 -7.68 -11.82 -4.53
CA ARG A 265 -6.42 -12.04 -5.24
C ARG A 265 -6.66 -12.01 -6.76
N PRO A 266 -5.62 -11.80 -7.57
CA PRO A 266 -5.74 -12.00 -9.01
C PRO A 266 -6.31 -13.38 -9.33
N ASN A 267 -7.17 -13.46 -10.34
CA ASN A 267 -7.95 -14.63 -10.76
C ASN A 267 -9.20 -14.92 -9.92
N ASP A 268 -9.42 -14.24 -8.79
CA ASP A 268 -10.71 -14.32 -8.10
C ASP A 268 -11.81 -13.69 -8.96
N LYS A 269 -13.04 -14.19 -8.78
CA LYS A 269 -14.24 -13.67 -9.41
C LYS A 269 -15.04 -12.86 -8.40
N ILE A 270 -15.52 -11.71 -8.84
CA ILE A 270 -16.43 -10.85 -8.10
C ILE A 270 -17.72 -10.63 -8.89
N SER A 271 -18.80 -10.37 -8.19
CA SER A 271 -20.07 -9.97 -8.78
C SER A 271 -20.30 -8.46 -8.57
N LEU A 272 -20.70 -7.75 -9.60
CA LEU A 272 -21.04 -6.34 -9.54
C LEU A 272 -22.48 -6.12 -9.97
N VAL A 273 -23.19 -5.24 -9.24
CA VAL A 273 -24.45 -4.66 -9.68
C VAL A 273 -24.15 -3.24 -10.17
N VAL A 274 -24.53 -2.96 -11.41
CA VAL A 274 -24.16 -1.73 -12.11
C VAL A 274 -25.41 -1.10 -12.72
N LYS A 275 -25.60 0.22 -12.55
CA LYS A 275 -26.56 1.02 -13.30
C LYS A 275 -25.86 1.61 -14.53
N ARG A 276 -26.42 1.34 -15.71
CA ARG A 276 -26.02 1.94 -16.99
C ARG A 276 -27.20 2.71 -17.57
N GLY A 277 -27.23 4.01 -17.35
CA GLY A 277 -28.44 4.81 -17.49
C GLY A 277 -29.55 4.29 -16.58
N ASP A 278 -30.72 4.00 -17.11
CA ASP A 278 -31.87 3.48 -16.34
C ASP A 278 -31.86 1.95 -16.18
N LYS A 279 -30.84 1.26 -16.73
CA LYS A 279 -30.79 -0.21 -16.73
C LYS A 279 -29.88 -0.72 -15.64
N VAL A 280 -30.37 -1.69 -14.86
CA VAL A 280 -29.56 -2.46 -13.93
C VAL A 280 -28.94 -3.65 -14.65
N LYS A 281 -27.63 -3.81 -14.52
CA LYS A 281 -26.85 -4.89 -15.11
C LYS A 281 -26.05 -5.62 -14.03
N HIS A 282 -25.82 -6.90 -14.27
CA HIS A 282 -24.99 -7.75 -13.41
C HIS A 282 -23.75 -8.16 -14.21
N PHE A 283 -22.59 -8.01 -13.59
CA PHE A 283 -21.33 -8.40 -14.18
C PHE A 283 -20.61 -9.39 -13.26
N GLU A 284 -20.10 -10.47 -13.83
CA GLU A 284 -19.06 -11.30 -13.21
C GLU A 284 -17.71 -10.83 -13.74
N VAL A 285 -16.81 -10.45 -12.85
CA VAL A 285 -15.52 -9.89 -13.21
C VAL A 285 -14.41 -10.78 -12.65
N VAL A 286 -13.52 -11.23 -13.53
CA VAL A 286 -12.27 -11.91 -13.12
C VAL A 286 -11.23 -10.84 -12.82
N LEU A 287 -10.78 -10.76 -11.59
CA LEU A 287 -9.80 -9.77 -11.15
C LEU A 287 -8.41 -10.09 -11.70
N ARG A 288 -7.66 -9.04 -12.02
CA ARG A 288 -6.33 -9.12 -12.61
C ARG A 288 -5.30 -8.42 -11.72
N ASN A 289 -4.05 -8.80 -11.85
CA ASN A 289 -2.93 -8.13 -11.19
C ASN A 289 -2.55 -6.81 -11.91
N LYS A 290 -1.56 -6.10 -11.40
CA LYS A 290 -1.10 -4.83 -11.98
C LYS A 290 -0.57 -4.95 -13.41
N ALA A 291 -0.11 -6.14 -13.82
CA ALA A 291 0.31 -6.41 -15.20
C ALA A 291 -0.87 -6.70 -16.16
N GLY A 292 -2.11 -6.64 -15.67
CA GLY A 292 -3.31 -6.94 -16.44
C GLY A 292 -3.56 -8.44 -16.64
N LYS A 293 -2.95 -9.32 -15.83
CA LYS A 293 -3.08 -10.76 -15.94
C LYS A 293 -3.90 -11.34 -14.78
N ALA A 294 -4.75 -12.33 -15.09
CA ALA A 294 -5.53 -13.07 -14.10
C ALA A 294 -4.70 -14.20 -13.48
N GLU A 295 -3.54 -13.86 -12.94
CA GLU A 295 -2.61 -14.81 -12.34
C GLU A 295 -1.91 -14.21 -11.13
N LEU A 296 -1.50 -15.07 -10.20
CA LEU A 296 -0.78 -14.68 -8.99
C LEU A 296 0.64 -14.23 -9.35
N LEU A 297 1.15 -13.27 -8.58
CA LEU A 297 2.55 -12.85 -8.63
C LEU A 297 3.41 -13.83 -7.81
N THR A 298 4.68 -13.93 -8.16
CA THR A 298 5.69 -14.73 -7.48
C THR A 298 6.82 -13.86 -6.95
N LYS A 299 7.72 -14.42 -6.16
CA LYS A 299 8.93 -13.71 -5.68
C LYS A 299 9.85 -13.21 -6.81
N ASN A 300 9.71 -13.75 -8.00
CA ASN A 300 10.50 -13.33 -9.15
C ASN A 300 9.89 -12.11 -9.87
N ASP A 301 8.63 -11.81 -9.59
CA ASP A 301 7.97 -10.63 -10.10
C ASP A 301 8.38 -9.43 -9.24
N VAL A 302 8.82 -8.35 -9.87
CA VAL A 302 9.31 -7.15 -9.19
C VAL A 302 8.35 -5.97 -9.35
N ASP A 303 8.26 -5.14 -8.34
CA ASP A 303 7.69 -3.81 -8.48
C ASP A 303 8.74 -2.88 -9.10
N VAL A 304 8.60 -2.66 -10.41
CA VAL A 304 9.57 -1.88 -11.18
C VAL A 304 9.65 -0.44 -10.67
N VAL A 305 8.53 0.16 -10.29
CA VAL A 305 8.48 1.54 -9.77
C VAL A 305 9.23 1.65 -8.44
N GLU A 306 9.04 0.68 -7.55
CA GLU A 306 9.71 0.62 -6.26
C GLU A 306 11.21 0.38 -6.42
N VAL A 307 11.59 -0.59 -7.26
CA VAL A 307 13.00 -0.92 -7.53
C VAL A 307 13.75 0.23 -8.17
N LEU A 308 13.13 0.97 -9.10
CA LEU A 308 13.70 2.18 -9.69
C LEU A 308 13.97 3.24 -8.63
N GLY A 309 13.07 3.40 -7.67
CA GLY A 309 13.20 4.32 -6.55
C GLY A 309 13.14 5.78 -7.00
N GLY A 310 11.94 6.28 -7.32
CA GLY A 310 11.75 7.65 -7.74
C GLY A 310 10.29 8.07 -7.81
N ARG A 311 10.06 9.34 -8.16
CA ARG A 311 8.76 9.86 -8.61
C ARG A 311 8.80 10.04 -10.11
N PHE A 312 7.69 9.73 -10.73
CA PHE A 312 7.56 9.66 -12.18
C PHE A 312 6.37 10.46 -12.67
N ALA A 313 6.46 11.04 -13.85
CA ALA A 313 5.35 11.71 -14.54
C ALA A 313 5.37 11.42 -16.03
N ASP A 314 4.20 11.40 -16.63
CA ASP A 314 4.08 11.33 -18.08
C ASP A 314 4.64 12.60 -18.71
N ILE A 315 5.33 12.48 -19.84
CA ILE A 315 5.74 13.64 -20.61
C ILE A 315 4.61 14.16 -21.50
N ASP A 316 4.56 15.47 -21.68
CA ASP A 316 3.61 16.07 -22.61
C ASP A 316 4.02 15.87 -24.08
N SER A 317 3.10 16.13 -25.01
CA SER A 317 3.31 15.99 -26.44
C SER A 317 4.38 16.95 -27.00
N LYS A 318 4.66 18.08 -26.32
CA LYS A 318 5.69 19.04 -26.74
C LYS A 318 7.08 18.50 -26.42
N ILE A 319 7.23 17.92 -25.22
CA ILE A 319 8.49 17.27 -24.81
C ILE A 319 8.75 16.06 -25.70
N ALA A 320 7.74 15.22 -25.94
CA ALA A 320 7.87 14.05 -26.81
C ALA A 320 8.35 14.45 -28.23
N LYS A 321 7.75 15.47 -28.82
CA LYS A 321 8.19 16.00 -30.13
C LYS A 321 9.59 16.58 -30.12
N LYS A 322 9.95 17.33 -29.05
CA LYS A 322 11.29 17.93 -28.93
C LYS A 322 12.39 16.86 -28.82
N LEU A 323 12.10 15.75 -28.20
CA LEU A 323 13.04 14.64 -27.99
C LEU A 323 12.96 13.57 -29.09
N ASP A 324 12.08 13.73 -30.07
CA ASP A 324 11.81 12.76 -31.15
C ASP A 324 11.47 11.36 -30.65
N ILE A 325 10.61 11.29 -29.60
CA ILE A 325 10.17 10.05 -28.99
C ILE A 325 8.64 9.93 -29.02
N LYS A 326 8.11 8.70 -29.02
CA LYS A 326 6.68 8.43 -29.07
C LYS A 326 5.94 8.57 -27.73
N GLY A 327 6.65 8.85 -26.66
CA GLY A 327 6.22 8.94 -25.27
C GLY A 327 7.34 8.54 -24.34
N GLY A 328 7.12 8.64 -23.05
CA GLY A 328 8.10 8.27 -22.04
C GLY A 328 7.71 8.76 -20.65
N VAL A 329 8.47 8.35 -19.68
CA VAL A 329 8.22 8.65 -18.27
C VAL A 329 9.38 9.47 -17.72
N GLN A 330 9.10 10.70 -17.31
CA GLN A 330 10.11 11.58 -16.75
C GLN A 330 10.34 11.28 -15.27
N VAL A 331 11.62 11.14 -14.91
CA VAL A 331 12.06 11.04 -13.52
C VAL A 331 12.02 12.43 -12.89
N GLN A 332 11.11 12.64 -11.95
CA GLN A 332 10.93 13.91 -11.25
C GLN A 332 11.75 14.02 -9.97
N SER A 333 11.92 12.91 -9.27
CA SER A 333 12.83 12.84 -8.11
C SER A 333 13.39 11.43 -7.95
N ILE A 334 14.52 11.30 -7.28
CA ILE A 334 15.23 10.04 -7.07
C ILE A 334 15.39 9.81 -5.57
N LYS A 335 14.98 8.61 -5.12
CA LYS A 335 15.18 8.17 -3.73
C LYS A 335 16.57 7.55 -3.58
N SER A 336 17.24 7.84 -2.46
CA SER A 336 18.48 7.16 -2.10
C SER A 336 18.25 5.64 -1.96
N GLY A 337 19.18 4.84 -2.51
CA GLY A 337 19.11 3.37 -2.44
C GLY A 337 18.37 2.70 -3.61
N GLY A 338 17.54 3.41 -4.38
CA GLY A 338 16.90 2.89 -5.58
C GLY A 338 17.90 2.64 -6.73
N LEU A 339 17.43 1.91 -7.75
CA LEU A 339 18.27 1.56 -8.90
C LEU A 339 18.74 2.81 -9.68
N LEU A 340 17.85 3.82 -9.84
CA LEU A 340 18.19 5.07 -10.50
C LEU A 340 19.34 5.82 -9.80
N ALA A 341 19.32 5.84 -8.46
CA ALA A 341 20.41 6.44 -7.68
C ALA A 341 21.73 5.67 -7.85
N LYS A 342 21.67 4.32 -7.82
CA LYS A 342 22.84 3.46 -8.04
C LYS A 342 23.40 3.61 -9.45
N ALA A 343 22.56 3.75 -10.45
CA ALA A 343 22.92 3.98 -11.83
C ALA A 343 23.32 5.44 -12.12
N ARG A 344 23.32 6.32 -11.10
CA ARG A 344 23.64 7.74 -11.21
C ARG A 344 22.80 8.50 -12.24
N VAL A 345 21.56 8.04 -12.43
CA VAL A 345 20.59 8.76 -13.25
C VAL A 345 20.27 10.10 -12.57
N ARG A 346 20.03 11.13 -13.36
CA ARG A 346 19.65 12.46 -12.87
C ARG A 346 18.18 12.74 -13.09
N GLU A 347 17.61 13.59 -12.26
CA GLU A 347 16.25 14.11 -12.44
C GLU A 347 16.12 14.75 -13.84
N GLY A 348 14.93 14.64 -14.39
CA GLY A 348 14.63 15.05 -15.77
C GLY A 348 14.89 13.98 -16.83
N PHE A 349 15.58 12.87 -16.50
CA PHE A 349 15.72 11.74 -17.42
C PHE A 349 14.36 11.19 -17.84
N VAL A 350 14.17 10.93 -19.13
CA VAL A 350 12.94 10.36 -19.67
C VAL A 350 13.18 8.90 -20.03
N ILE A 351 12.59 7.99 -19.26
CA ILE A 351 12.64 6.55 -19.53
C ILE A 351 11.75 6.24 -20.72
N THR A 352 12.28 5.56 -21.73
CA THR A 352 11.56 5.15 -22.93
C THR A 352 11.40 3.62 -23.04
N HIS A 353 12.34 2.87 -22.46
CA HIS A 353 12.29 1.39 -22.43
C HIS A 353 12.84 0.86 -21.11
N ILE A 354 12.29 -0.28 -20.69
CA ILE A 354 12.81 -1.15 -19.64
C ILE A 354 12.86 -2.57 -20.22
N ASN A 355 14.04 -3.20 -20.18
CA ASN A 355 14.26 -4.53 -20.77
C ASN A 355 13.73 -4.63 -22.22
N ASP A 356 14.05 -3.67 -23.06
CA ASP A 356 13.58 -3.53 -24.45
C ASP A 356 12.04 -3.34 -24.62
N LYS A 357 11.28 -3.32 -23.53
CA LYS A 357 9.84 -3.03 -23.57
C LYS A 357 9.62 -1.52 -23.54
N ALA A 358 8.87 -1.01 -24.52
CA ALA A 358 8.54 0.41 -24.58
C ALA A 358 7.71 0.86 -23.37
N VAL A 359 8.12 1.97 -22.77
CA VAL A 359 7.42 2.65 -21.67
C VAL A 359 7.02 4.03 -22.16
N ARG A 360 5.72 4.29 -22.30
CA ARG A 360 5.19 5.56 -22.80
C ARG A 360 4.54 6.40 -21.72
N THR A 361 4.04 5.74 -20.68
CA THR A 361 3.29 6.34 -19.55
C THR A 361 3.73 5.74 -18.23
N VAL A 362 3.43 6.43 -17.13
CA VAL A 362 3.62 5.89 -15.76
C VAL A 362 2.82 4.61 -15.56
N ALA A 363 1.65 4.51 -16.18
CA ALA A 363 0.83 3.29 -16.15
C ALA A 363 1.57 2.10 -16.82
N ASP A 364 2.25 2.31 -17.95
CA ASP A 364 3.06 1.26 -18.59
C ASP A 364 4.21 0.82 -17.66
N LEU A 365 4.88 1.77 -17.02
CA LEU A 365 5.95 1.49 -16.07
C LEU A 365 5.43 0.64 -14.89
N GLY A 366 4.28 1.01 -14.32
CA GLY A 366 3.64 0.29 -13.20
C GLY A 366 3.16 -1.12 -13.54
N ARG A 367 2.95 -1.44 -14.82
CA ARG A 367 2.56 -2.78 -15.29
C ARG A 367 3.71 -3.76 -15.43
N LEU A 368 4.94 -3.28 -15.43
CA LEU A 368 6.11 -4.15 -15.56
C LEU A 368 6.38 -4.89 -14.25
N THR A 369 6.62 -6.20 -14.36
CA THR A 369 6.92 -7.08 -13.22
C THR A 369 8.24 -7.84 -13.38
N ASP A 370 8.90 -7.70 -14.54
CA ASP A 370 10.17 -8.37 -14.81
C ASP A 370 11.33 -7.69 -14.06
N LYS A 371 12.30 -8.47 -13.63
CA LYS A 371 13.54 -7.95 -13.07
C LYS A 371 14.22 -7.01 -14.09
N ILE A 372 14.58 -5.81 -13.64
CA ILE A 372 15.23 -4.80 -14.49
C ILE A 372 16.65 -5.24 -14.84
N GLN A 373 16.92 -5.32 -16.13
CA GLN A 373 18.23 -5.61 -16.70
C GLN A 373 18.81 -4.39 -17.43
N SER A 374 17.95 -3.61 -18.10
CA SER A 374 18.32 -2.37 -18.80
C SER A 374 17.26 -1.29 -18.62
N ILE A 375 17.72 -0.04 -18.67
CA ILE A 375 16.87 1.17 -18.65
C ILE A 375 17.40 2.08 -19.77
N ASP A 376 16.58 2.29 -20.80
CA ASP A 376 16.93 3.16 -21.90
C ASP A 376 16.08 4.43 -21.88
N GLY A 377 16.68 5.54 -22.25
CA GLY A 377 15.98 6.81 -22.26
C GLY A 377 16.82 7.97 -22.76
N VAL A 378 16.29 9.16 -22.59
CA VAL A 378 16.90 10.39 -23.07
C VAL A 378 16.86 11.49 -22.01
N TYR A 379 17.90 12.30 -21.95
CA TYR A 379 17.91 13.52 -21.15
C TYR A 379 17.21 14.68 -21.87
N PRO A 380 16.78 15.74 -21.15
CA PRO A 380 16.12 16.90 -21.76
C PRO A 380 16.97 17.65 -22.81
N ASP A 381 18.28 17.43 -22.80
CA ASP A 381 19.24 17.96 -23.81
C ASP A 381 19.40 17.06 -25.05
N GLY A 382 18.62 15.95 -25.11
CA GLY A 382 18.63 15.01 -26.25
C GLY A 382 19.69 13.92 -26.16
N ARG A 383 20.50 13.87 -25.11
CA ARG A 383 21.49 12.78 -24.93
C ARG A 383 20.79 11.49 -24.52
N ALA A 384 20.97 10.45 -25.32
CA ALA A 384 20.54 9.11 -24.99
C ALA A 384 21.42 8.50 -23.89
N ALA A 385 20.85 7.65 -23.05
CA ALA A 385 21.57 6.84 -22.06
C ALA A 385 20.86 5.49 -21.88
N SER A 386 21.63 4.47 -21.60
CA SER A 386 21.18 3.09 -21.28
C SER A 386 21.97 2.55 -20.10
#